data_d1dee61af557663c7e6a4e3ebfd48f96
#
_entry.id   d1dee61af557663c7e6a4e3ebfd48f96
#
_cell.length_a   1.000
_cell.length_b   1.000
_cell.length_c   1.000
_cell.angle_alpha   90.00
_cell.angle_beta   90.00
_cell.angle_gamma   90.00
#
_symmetry.space_group_name_H-M   'P 1'
#
loop_
_entity.id
_entity.type
_entity.pdbx_description
1 polymer ?
#
loop_
_entity_poly.entity_id
_entity_poly.type
_entity_poly.pdbx_seq_one_letter_code
_entity_poly.pdbx_strand_id
1 'polypeptide(L)'
;MNALIRNLRTGPEGVSEAQDAAAQVDLITIGSAADRTIQLLGREVAARHAVIAAAGSTLRISAQRGRRVRVNDRDVKHATLSVGDRIEIGGNRLRIIGAPAGFDVAIEVQLSSTDASEFERAFRTDLAQTWLSKRGGAWLLAVLTLLIALAIPLGMVYLHRQGMATPAGLPDDALWSPGPLIPAHQHVIATRAIPAHKDIAGKACNACHEQLFIHVQDPACKQCHQNVLDHVDAKDLRLTRLDSPPRCAQCHLDHDGGASLLAIRDDSLCVACHADPHARFGSLKVDPVRGFSEGGAHPAFKVALLKPPASEAGSASVATADQCAASDAELRASLAAWILSREPIAGAHEQSNLKFSHAQHLDAAQVTPALGCADCHTPEPDGEHFVPVTMARTCATGNCHQLAFDARAPELPHGKPCEAMFVIEDFFARVVSGDPTLIPKRRDLVLRLPDREKPEEPAIAPCSGPPYVCANKRAVVEIEHQFAPNGSGCVSCHVVNDTGASDIHNRFQVLPVRLTYDYFPSVRFRHKDHLVQKELTGEKACLSCHAAHASKQSSAVMIPDIGKCLECHTDRPAVDHVTVQCVSCHAYHPTSIIEASRGAK
;
A
#
# COMPACT_ATOMS: atom_id res chain seq x y z
N MET A 1 2.97 42.33 5.73
CA MET A 1 2.10 42.94 6.77
C MET A 1 1.42 41.81 7.51
N ASN A 2 1.43 41.87 8.84
CA ASN A 2 0.77 40.88 9.68
C ASN A 2 -0.67 41.35 9.93
N ALA A 3 -1.62 40.59 9.42
CA ALA A 3 -3.04 40.90 9.54
C ALA A 3 -3.74 39.95 10.52
N LEU A 4 -4.52 40.52 11.43
CA LEU A 4 -5.45 39.75 12.26
C LEU A 4 -6.86 39.85 11.66
N ILE A 5 -7.47 38.73 11.36
CA ILE A 5 -8.83 38.64 10.84
C ILE A 5 -9.70 38.03 11.93
N ARG A 6 -10.64 38.80 12.46
CA ARG A 6 -11.59 38.36 13.48
C ARG A 6 -12.93 38.08 12.82
N ASN A 7 -13.29 36.83 12.69
CA ASN A 7 -14.58 36.41 12.16
C ASN A 7 -15.62 36.36 13.28
N LEU A 8 -16.69 37.13 13.14
CA LEU A 8 -17.83 37.06 14.05
C LEU A 8 -18.90 36.14 13.48
N ARG A 9 -19.22 35.10 14.22
CA ARG A 9 -20.36 34.21 13.91
C ARG A 9 -21.46 34.45 14.92
N THR A 10 -22.65 34.70 14.45
CA THR A 10 -23.85 34.78 15.30
C THR A 10 -24.39 33.37 15.46
N GLY A 11 -24.29 32.82 16.66
CA GLY A 11 -24.87 31.54 17.01
C GLY A 11 -26.40 31.56 17.05
N PRO A 12 -27.09 30.41 17.15
CA PRO A 12 -28.54 30.28 17.17
C PRO A 12 -29.22 31.06 18.31
N GLU A 13 -28.48 31.33 19.38
CA GLU A 13 -28.96 32.06 20.57
C GLU A 13 -28.61 33.55 20.57
N GLY A 14 -28.12 34.08 19.43
CA GLY A 14 -27.77 35.50 19.33
C GLY A 14 -26.40 35.87 19.95
N VAL A 15 -25.67 34.91 20.49
CA VAL A 15 -24.33 35.13 21.03
C VAL A 15 -23.32 35.15 19.88
N SER A 16 -22.54 36.22 19.77
CA SER A 16 -21.49 36.31 18.74
C SER A 16 -20.21 35.66 19.25
N GLU A 17 -19.81 34.57 18.62
CA GLU A 17 -18.50 33.96 18.83
C GLU A 17 -17.48 34.61 17.89
N ALA A 18 -16.33 35.01 18.42
CA ALA A 18 -15.22 35.54 17.66
C ALA A 18 -14.14 34.47 17.43
N GLN A 19 -13.79 34.25 16.18
CA GLN A 19 -12.68 33.40 15.80
C GLN A 19 -11.59 34.24 15.15
N ASP A 20 -10.41 34.27 15.76
CA ASP A 20 -9.27 35.06 15.30
C ASP A 20 -8.37 34.18 14.39
N ALA A 21 -7.98 34.72 13.24
CA ALA A 21 -7.03 34.13 12.31
C ALA A 21 -5.92 35.13 11.99
N ALA A 22 -4.67 34.68 12.07
CA ALA A 22 -3.51 35.50 11.70
C ALA A 22 -3.08 35.16 10.26
N ALA A 23 -2.77 36.17 9.46
CA ALA A 23 -2.27 36.01 8.10
C ALA A 23 -1.07 36.95 7.87
N GLN A 24 0.02 36.38 7.38
CA GLN A 24 1.17 37.16 6.91
C GLN A 24 1.09 37.29 5.39
N VAL A 25 0.75 38.49 4.91
CA VAL A 25 0.46 38.74 3.49
C VAL A 25 1.00 40.08 3.06
N ASP A 26 1.34 40.22 1.78
CA ASP A 26 1.71 41.51 1.20
C ASP A 26 0.47 42.41 0.99
N LEU A 27 -0.64 41.78 0.60
CA LEU A 27 -1.93 42.39 0.32
C LEU A 27 -3.05 41.55 0.93
N ILE A 28 -4.01 42.17 1.60
CA ILE A 28 -5.24 41.49 2.03
C ILE A 28 -6.20 41.45 0.83
N THR A 29 -6.44 40.25 0.31
CA THR A 29 -7.35 40.04 -0.83
C THR A 29 -8.74 39.66 -0.33
N ILE A 30 -9.78 40.27 -0.90
CA ILE A 30 -11.18 40.10 -0.51
C ILE A 30 -12.00 39.62 -1.71
N GLY A 31 -12.80 38.59 -1.52
CA GLY A 31 -13.67 38.07 -2.58
C GLY A 31 -14.32 36.73 -2.23
N SER A 32 -15.05 36.12 -3.19
CA SER A 32 -15.75 34.86 -2.96
C SER A 32 -14.89 33.64 -3.26
N ALA A 33 -13.74 33.80 -3.94
CA ALA A 33 -12.85 32.68 -4.22
C ALA A 33 -12.16 32.17 -2.94
N ALA A 34 -11.95 30.86 -2.84
CA ALA A 34 -11.41 30.20 -1.64
C ALA A 34 -9.97 30.61 -1.32
N ASP A 35 -9.21 31.08 -2.31
CA ASP A 35 -7.82 31.55 -2.20
C ASP A 35 -7.70 33.00 -1.71
N ARG A 36 -8.76 33.63 -1.27
CA ARG A 36 -8.74 35.00 -0.75
C ARG A 36 -8.39 35.04 0.73
N THR A 37 -7.62 36.07 1.12
CA THR A 37 -7.28 36.30 2.53
C THR A 37 -8.54 36.50 3.39
N ILE A 38 -9.55 37.19 2.86
CA ILE A 38 -10.88 37.27 3.44
C ILE A 38 -11.87 36.75 2.42
N GLN A 39 -12.41 35.60 2.69
CA GLN A 39 -13.45 34.99 1.86
C GLN A 39 -14.83 35.50 2.33
N LEU A 40 -15.55 36.14 1.41
CA LEU A 40 -16.90 36.64 1.66
C LEU A 40 -17.89 35.85 0.80
N LEU A 41 -18.97 35.43 1.41
CA LEU A 41 -20.07 34.77 0.70
C LEU A 41 -21.11 35.81 0.25
N GLY A 42 -21.78 35.56 -0.85
CA GLY A 42 -22.85 36.41 -1.33
C GLY A 42 -22.83 36.59 -2.86
N ARG A 43 -24.03 36.76 -3.42
CA ARG A 43 -24.26 36.86 -4.86
C ARG A 43 -23.60 38.06 -5.52
N GLU A 44 -23.44 39.14 -4.76
CA GLU A 44 -22.85 40.40 -5.22
C GLU A 44 -21.33 40.45 -5.01
N VAL A 45 -20.74 39.41 -4.38
CA VAL A 45 -19.32 39.31 -4.14
C VAL A 45 -18.63 38.65 -5.30
N ALA A 46 -17.75 39.36 -6.00
CA ALA A 46 -16.94 38.79 -7.07
C ALA A 46 -15.83 37.86 -6.52
N ALA A 47 -15.35 36.90 -7.31
CA ALA A 47 -14.25 36.04 -6.94
C ALA A 47 -13.01 36.84 -6.47
N ARG A 48 -12.75 37.96 -7.12
CA ARG A 48 -11.81 39.01 -6.68
C ARG A 48 -12.58 40.29 -6.62
N HIS A 49 -12.88 40.81 -5.42
CA HIS A 49 -13.72 41.98 -5.26
C HIS A 49 -12.93 43.23 -4.90
N ALA A 50 -12.08 43.15 -3.92
CA ALA A 50 -11.27 44.26 -3.44
C ALA A 50 -9.92 43.80 -2.87
N VAL A 51 -9.01 44.73 -2.69
CA VAL A 51 -7.70 44.56 -2.05
C VAL A 51 -7.45 45.66 -1.05
N ILE A 52 -6.91 45.31 0.11
CA ILE A 52 -6.39 46.27 1.08
C ILE A 52 -4.86 46.17 1.07
N ALA A 53 -4.20 47.29 0.86
CA ALA A 53 -2.76 47.44 0.86
C ALA A 53 -2.30 48.48 1.87
N ALA A 54 -1.13 48.29 2.44
CA ALA A 54 -0.45 49.32 3.21
C ALA A 54 0.17 50.35 2.25
N ALA A 55 -0.07 51.62 2.51
CA ALA A 55 0.51 52.73 1.79
C ALA A 55 1.21 53.65 2.80
N GLY A 56 2.46 53.36 3.13
CA GLY A 56 3.18 53.97 4.26
C GLY A 56 2.52 53.62 5.59
N SER A 57 2.14 54.62 6.37
CA SER A 57 1.44 54.47 7.66
C SER A 57 -0.07 54.36 7.53
N THR A 58 -0.62 54.34 6.30
CA THR A 58 -2.07 54.30 6.07
C THR A 58 -2.47 53.01 5.31
N LEU A 59 -3.69 52.57 5.54
CA LEU A 59 -4.28 51.48 4.79
C LEU A 59 -5.14 52.00 3.66
N ARG A 60 -5.07 51.39 2.51
CA ARG A 60 -5.89 51.78 1.35
C ARG A 60 -6.63 50.56 0.79
N ILE A 61 -7.95 50.71 0.67
CA ILE A 61 -8.77 49.74 -0.06
C ILE A 61 -8.92 50.14 -1.53
N SER A 62 -8.85 49.18 -2.42
CA SER A 62 -9.06 49.35 -3.86
C SER A 62 -10.02 48.29 -4.38
N ALA A 63 -11.13 48.73 -4.96
CA ALA A 63 -12.06 47.82 -5.63
C ALA A 63 -11.50 47.33 -6.99
N GLN A 64 -11.75 46.11 -7.36
CA GLN A 64 -11.42 45.58 -8.68
C GLN A 64 -12.20 46.27 -9.79
N ARG A 65 -11.66 46.24 -11.02
CA ARG A 65 -12.26 46.93 -12.18
C ARG A 65 -13.72 46.51 -12.37
N GLY A 66 -14.62 47.50 -12.41
CA GLY A 66 -16.06 47.27 -12.56
C GLY A 66 -16.79 46.94 -11.24
N ARG A 67 -16.10 46.94 -10.09
CA ARG A 67 -16.69 46.70 -8.78
C ARG A 67 -16.66 48.00 -7.94
N ARG A 68 -17.52 48.05 -6.93
CA ARG A 68 -17.57 49.12 -5.94
C ARG A 68 -17.55 48.52 -4.54
N VAL A 69 -16.99 49.25 -3.63
CA VAL A 69 -16.97 48.92 -2.21
C VAL A 69 -17.61 50.10 -1.49
N ARG A 70 -18.47 49.83 -0.53
CA ARG A 70 -19.05 50.90 0.29
C ARG A 70 -18.20 51.06 1.54
N VAL A 71 -17.67 52.26 1.74
CA VAL A 71 -16.92 52.62 2.94
C VAL A 71 -17.67 53.76 3.64
N ASN A 72 -18.05 53.54 4.90
CA ASN A 72 -18.85 54.51 5.70
C ASN A 72 -20.04 55.03 4.91
N ASP A 73 -20.84 54.11 4.35
CA ASP A 73 -22.05 54.37 3.57
C ASP A 73 -21.86 55.11 2.23
N ARG A 74 -20.61 55.25 1.76
CA ARG A 74 -20.29 55.86 0.46
C ARG A 74 -19.70 54.85 -0.49
N ASP A 75 -20.22 54.76 -1.71
CA ASP A 75 -19.67 53.90 -2.75
C ASP A 75 -18.37 54.47 -3.30
N VAL A 76 -17.30 53.72 -3.18
CA VAL A 76 -15.97 54.18 -3.59
C VAL A 76 -15.27 53.13 -4.46
N LYS A 77 -14.36 53.57 -5.31
CA LYS A 77 -13.41 52.70 -6.02
C LYS A 77 -12.11 52.56 -5.22
N HIS A 78 -11.72 53.59 -4.53
CA HIS A 78 -10.53 53.64 -3.68
C HIS A 78 -10.86 54.52 -2.44
N ALA A 79 -10.38 54.09 -1.31
CA ALA A 79 -10.49 54.89 -0.05
C ALA A 79 -9.28 54.60 0.84
N THR A 80 -8.87 55.58 1.61
CA THR A 80 -7.96 55.39 2.73
C THR A 80 -8.78 54.96 3.93
N LEU A 81 -8.27 53.97 4.66
CA LEU A 81 -8.96 53.37 5.80
C LEU A 81 -8.30 53.79 7.11
N SER A 82 -9.12 54.06 8.08
CA SER A 82 -8.75 54.36 9.46
C SER A 82 -9.41 53.39 10.43
N VAL A 83 -8.87 53.25 11.63
CA VAL A 83 -9.50 52.46 12.69
C VAL A 83 -10.91 52.99 12.97
N GLY A 84 -11.89 52.09 12.96
CA GLY A 84 -13.31 52.39 13.12
C GLY A 84 -14.10 52.36 11.80
N ASP A 85 -13.44 52.46 10.65
CA ASP A 85 -14.12 52.48 9.36
C ASP A 85 -14.88 51.16 9.09
N ARG A 86 -16.04 51.29 8.49
CA ARG A 86 -16.92 50.20 8.10
C ARG A 86 -16.86 50.02 6.58
N ILE A 87 -16.62 48.79 6.17
CA ILE A 87 -16.57 48.40 4.77
C ILE A 87 -17.73 47.41 4.53
N GLU A 88 -18.52 47.65 3.50
CA GLU A 88 -19.63 46.78 3.14
C GLU A 88 -19.44 46.25 1.72
N ILE A 89 -19.51 44.92 1.57
CA ILE A 89 -19.34 44.21 0.29
C ILE A 89 -20.37 43.09 0.21
N GLY A 90 -21.36 43.24 -0.67
CA GLY A 90 -22.38 42.22 -0.91
C GLY A 90 -23.12 41.77 0.36
N GLY A 91 -23.51 42.72 1.20
CA GLY A 91 -24.19 42.48 2.49
C GLY A 91 -23.28 42.05 3.63
N ASN A 92 -22.02 41.70 3.35
CA ASN A 92 -21.04 41.42 4.41
C ASN A 92 -20.44 42.71 4.95
N ARG A 93 -20.24 42.77 6.26
CA ARG A 93 -19.70 43.93 6.95
C ARG A 93 -18.32 43.63 7.49
N LEU A 94 -17.36 44.47 7.15
CA LEU A 94 -16.02 44.46 7.68
C LEU A 94 -15.76 45.75 8.44
N ARG A 95 -15.04 45.68 9.53
CA ARG A 95 -14.67 46.85 10.32
C ARG A 95 -13.18 46.84 10.61
N ILE A 96 -12.53 47.96 10.40
CA ILE A 96 -11.13 48.13 10.81
C ILE A 96 -11.12 48.37 12.32
N ILE A 97 -10.47 47.47 13.06
CA ILE A 97 -10.33 47.57 14.52
C ILE A 97 -8.88 47.87 14.89
N GLY A 98 -8.66 48.30 16.11
CA GLY A 98 -7.30 48.53 16.61
C GLY A 98 -6.47 47.25 16.58
N ALA A 99 -5.31 47.30 15.95
CA ALA A 99 -4.42 46.15 15.85
C ALA A 99 -3.76 45.90 17.23
N PRO A 100 -3.81 44.65 17.74
CA PRO A 100 -3.09 44.31 18.95
C PRO A 100 -1.58 44.22 18.69
N ALA A 101 -0.78 44.18 19.75
CA ALA A 101 0.68 44.09 19.63
C ALA A 101 1.12 42.90 18.75
N GLY A 102 1.98 43.18 17.76
CA GLY A 102 2.46 42.18 16.80
C GLY A 102 1.70 42.11 15.48
N PHE A 103 0.61 42.88 15.32
CA PHE A 103 -0.15 42.97 14.06
C PHE A 103 -0.12 44.39 13.50
N ASP A 104 -0.02 44.51 12.19
CA ASP A 104 -0.04 45.78 11.46
C ASP A 104 -1.48 46.26 11.22
N VAL A 105 -2.43 45.32 11.11
CA VAL A 105 -3.85 45.62 10.88
C VAL A 105 -4.72 44.56 11.53
N ALA A 106 -5.89 44.96 12.01
CA ALA A 106 -6.91 44.03 12.48
C ALA A 106 -8.26 44.39 11.83
N ILE A 107 -8.91 43.35 11.29
CA ILE A 107 -10.18 43.48 10.56
C ILE A 107 -11.19 42.53 11.19
N GLU A 108 -12.27 43.08 11.66
CA GLU A 108 -13.42 42.31 12.11
C GLU A 108 -14.34 42.04 10.92
N VAL A 109 -14.73 40.81 10.71
CA VAL A 109 -15.55 40.34 9.58
C VAL A 109 -16.85 39.78 10.12
N GLN A 110 -17.95 40.37 9.76
CA GLN A 110 -19.29 39.86 10.01
C GLN A 110 -19.91 39.42 8.70
N LEU A 111 -20.02 38.13 8.52
CA LEU A 111 -20.65 37.54 7.33
C LEU A 111 -22.15 37.80 7.37
N SER A 112 -22.74 38.15 6.23
CA SER A 112 -24.18 38.22 6.08
C SER A 112 -24.76 36.83 6.33
N SER A 113 -25.71 36.70 7.24
CA SER A 113 -26.49 35.47 7.41
C SER A 113 -27.43 35.35 6.21
N THR A 114 -26.90 34.88 5.10
CA THR A 114 -27.72 34.44 3.98
C THR A 114 -28.33 33.12 4.40
N ASP A 115 -29.61 33.11 4.69
CA ASP A 115 -30.39 31.90 4.91
C ASP A 115 -30.13 30.93 3.73
N ALA A 116 -29.87 29.65 4.02
CA ALA A 116 -29.71 28.66 2.99
C ALA A 116 -30.88 28.65 1.97
N SER A 117 -32.05 29.07 2.44
CA SER A 117 -33.25 29.26 1.62
C SER A 117 -33.16 30.45 0.64
N GLU A 118 -32.40 31.48 0.92
CA GLU A 118 -32.13 32.58 -0.04
C GLU A 118 -31.07 32.16 -1.07
N PHE A 119 -30.09 31.37 -0.68
CA PHE A 119 -29.10 30.81 -1.58
C PHE A 119 -29.75 29.83 -2.60
N GLU A 120 -30.64 28.96 -2.15
CA GLU A 120 -31.46 28.11 -3.04
C GLU A 120 -32.39 28.91 -3.95
N ARG A 121 -33.02 29.99 -3.46
CA ARG A 121 -33.84 30.90 -4.30
C ARG A 121 -33.01 31.68 -5.32
N ALA A 122 -31.76 32.02 -4.98
CA ALA A 122 -30.88 32.72 -5.87
C ALA A 122 -30.34 31.88 -7.04
N PHE A 123 -30.27 30.56 -6.86
CA PHE A 123 -29.95 29.61 -7.95
C PHE A 123 -31.18 29.17 -8.77
N ARG A 124 -32.39 29.42 -8.29
CA ARG A 124 -33.56 29.31 -9.16
C ARG A 124 -33.53 30.44 -10.16
N THR A 125 -33.06 30.15 -11.36
CA THR A 125 -33.28 31.05 -12.51
C THR A 125 -34.79 31.22 -12.67
N ASP A 126 -35.30 32.35 -12.16
CA ASP A 126 -36.72 32.66 -12.32
C ASP A 126 -36.97 33.07 -13.76
N LEU A 127 -37.41 32.09 -14.56
CA LEU A 127 -37.82 32.28 -15.96
C LEU A 127 -38.95 33.32 -16.08
N ALA A 128 -39.62 33.68 -14.98
CA ALA A 128 -40.71 34.66 -14.97
C ALA A 128 -40.26 36.07 -15.38
N GLN A 129 -38.99 36.40 -15.20
CA GLN A 129 -38.42 37.71 -15.54
C GLN A 129 -37.79 37.75 -16.95
N THR A 130 -37.86 36.69 -17.70
CA THR A 130 -37.29 36.60 -19.06
C THR A 130 -38.37 36.63 -20.11
N TRP A 131 -37.99 36.88 -21.36
CA TRP A 131 -38.84 36.70 -22.55
C TRP A 131 -39.54 35.32 -22.60
N LEU A 132 -38.94 34.33 -21.99
CA LEU A 132 -39.45 32.94 -21.88
C LEU A 132 -40.58 32.77 -20.82
N SER A 133 -40.92 33.82 -20.09
CA SER A 133 -42.06 33.83 -19.12
C SER A 133 -43.41 33.59 -19.80
N LYS A 134 -43.57 33.86 -21.08
CA LYS A 134 -44.74 33.48 -21.86
C LYS A 134 -44.82 31.96 -22.00
N ARG A 135 -45.81 31.33 -21.39
CA ARG A 135 -45.98 29.87 -21.30
C ARG A 135 -45.68 29.11 -22.60
N GLY A 136 -46.06 29.65 -23.77
CA GLY A 136 -45.79 29.05 -25.07
C GLY A 136 -44.32 28.94 -25.43
N GLY A 137 -43.52 30.01 -25.25
CA GLY A 137 -42.08 30.02 -25.54
C GLY A 137 -41.28 29.11 -24.59
N ALA A 138 -41.66 29.09 -23.31
CA ALA A 138 -41.04 28.22 -22.33
C ALA A 138 -41.28 26.73 -22.63
N TRP A 139 -42.50 26.39 -23.01
CA TRP A 139 -42.84 25.02 -23.40
C TRP A 139 -42.16 24.60 -24.69
N LEU A 140 -42.06 25.51 -25.70
CA LEU A 140 -41.34 25.24 -26.92
C LEU A 140 -39.86 24.93 -26.65
N LEU A 141 -39.22 25.74 -25.80
CA LEU A 141 -37.84 25.53 -25.43
C LEU A 141 -37.64 24.21 -24.68
N ALA A 142 -38.51 23.93 -23.72
CA ALA A 142 -38.46 22.68 -22.96
C ALA A 142 -38.63 21.45 -23.86
N VAL A 143 -39.60 21.48 -24.80
CA VAL A 143 -39.80 20.40 -25.76
C VAL A 143 -38.61 20.26 -26.70
N LEU A 144 -38.05 21.38 -27.20
CA LEU A 144 -36.87 21.37 -28.06
C LEU A 144 -35.64 20.81 -27.35
N THR A 145 -35.42 21.21 -26.08
CA THR A 145 -34.34 20.69 -25.25
C THR A 145 -34.50 19.19 -25.01
N LEU A 146 -35.74 18.75 -24.68
CA LEU A 146 -36.05 17.34 -24.49
C LEU A 146 -35.87 16.51 -25.77
N LEU A 147 -36.23 17.07 -26.90
CA LEU A 147 -36.06 16.44 -28.20
C LEU A 147 -34.56 16.29 -28.55
N ILE A 148 -33.79 17.35 -28.43
CA ILE A 148 -32.36 17.36 -28.78
C ILE A 148 -31.56 16.54 -27.78
N ALA A 149 -31.80 16.72 -26.47
CA ALA A 149 -30.98 16.11 -25.43
C ALA A 149 -31.39 14.69 -25.04
N LEU A 150 -32.62 14.27 -25.34
CA LEU A 150 -33.15 12.97 -24.93
C LEU A 150 -33.77 12.17 -26.09
N ALA A 151 -34.80 12.70 -26.78
CA ALA A 151 -35.56 11.91 -27.74
C ALA A 151 -34.73 11.52 -28.97
N ILE A 152 -33.94 12.45 -29.52
CA ILE A 152 -33.07 12.15 -30.66
C ILE A 152 -31.98 11.15 -30.28
N PRO A 153 -31.18 11.35 -29.21
CA PRO A 153 -30.20 10.36 -28.81
C PRO A 153 -30.80 8.98 -28.51
N LEU A 154 -31.94 8.90 -27.82
CA LEU A 154 -32.64 7.62 -27.59
C LEU A 154 -33.09 6.94 -28.87
N GLY A 155 -33.63 7.72 -29.82
CA GLY A 155 -34.00 7.23 -31.14
C GLY A 155 -32.80 6.69 -31.91
N MET A 156 -31.65 7.40 -31.84
CA MET A 156 -30.41 6.96 -32.45
C MET A 156 -29.87 5.66 -31.83
N VAL A 157 -29.91 5.55 -30.51
CA VAL A 157 -29.55 4.29 -29.79
C VAL A 157 -30.48 3.14 -30.22
N TYR A 158 -31.79 3.41 -30.32
CA TYR A 158 -32.76 2.40 -30.73
C TYR A 158 -32.51 1.92 -32.19
N LEU A 159 -32.37 2.85 -33.13
CA LEU A 159 -32.07 2.51 -34.52
C LEU A 159 -30.78 1.71 -34.65
N HIS A 160 -29.77 2.10 -33.91
CA HIS A 160 -28.49 1.41 -33.87
C HIS A 160 -28.59 -0.02 -33.35
N ARG A 161 -29.37 -0.23 -32.28
CA ARG A 161 -29.65 -1.59 -31.71
C ARG A 161 -30.38 -2.49 -32.71
N GLN A 162 -31.18 -1.90 -33.63
CA GLN A 162 -31.87 -2.64 -34.67
C GLN A 162 -31.00 -2.88 -35.92
N GLY A 163 -29.72 -2.46 -35.90
CA GLY A 163 -28.82 -2.58 -37.06
C GLY A 163 -29.18 -1.65 -38.21
N MET A 164 -30.03 -0.64 -38.00
CA MET A 164 -30.41 0.33 -39.01
C MET A 164 -29.38 1.44 -39.13
N ALA A 165 -29.20 1.96 -40.37
CA ALA A 165 -28.34 3.09 -40.60
C ALA A 165 -28.83 4.33 -39.86
N THR A 166 -27.94 4.98 -39.10
CA THR A 166 -28.25 6.20 -38.38
C THR A 166 -27.95 7.43 -39.22
N PRO A 167 -28.84 8.45 -39.23
CA PRO A 167 -28.60 9.69 -39.96
C PRO A 167 -27.37 10.43 -39.43
N ALA A 168 -26.48 10.85 -40.31
CA ALA A 168 -25.31 11.66 -39.94
C ALA A 168 -25.73 13.07 -39.48
N GLY A 169 -25.05 13.60 -38.49
CA GLY A 169 -25.24 14.98 -38.01
C GLY A 169 -26.31 15.18 -36.94
N LEU A 170 -27.02 14.13 -36.53
CA LEU A 170 -27.92 14.20 -35.39
C LEU A 170 -27.18 13.84 -34.07
N PRO A 171 -27.59 14.45 -32.94
CA PRO A 171 -27.05 14.08 -31.64
C PRO A 171 -27.29 12.61 -31.32
N ASP A 172 -26.26 11.92 -30.89
CA ASP A 172 -26.36 10.54 -30.42
C ASP A 172 -26.04 10.45 -28.90
N ASP A 173 -25.89 9.26 -28.37
CA ASP A 173 -25.58 9.03 -26.96
C ASP A 173 -24.20 9.58 -26.52
N ALA A 174 -23.32 9.94 -27.47
CA ALA A 174 -22.10 10.64 -27.15
C ALA A 174 -22.35 12.02 -26.49
N LEU A 175 -23.53 12.62 -26.73
CA LEU A 175 -23.95 13.85 -26.06
C LEU A 175 -24.03 13.68 -24.52
N TRP A 176 -24.29 12.48 -24.05
CA TRP A 176 -24.37 12.17 -22.60
C TRP A 176 -23.04 11.71 -22.00
N SER A 177 -22.02 11.54 -22.84
CA SER A 177 -20.70 11.13 -22.36
C SER A 177 -20.04 12.27 -21.60
N PRO A 178 -19.63 12.05 -20.34
CA PRO A 178 -18.91 13.07 -19.57
C PRO A 178 -17.47 13.30 -20.04
N GLY A 179 -16.98 12.47 -20.96
CA GLY A 179 -15.63 12.55 -21.51
C GLY A 179 -15.16 11.26 -22.16
N PRO A 180 -13.95 11.23 -22.70
CA PRO A 180 -13.38 10.03 -23.31
C PRO A 180 -13.06 8.99 -22.22
N LEU A 181 -13.18 7.71 -22.58
CA LEU A 181 -12.74 6.60 -21.77
C LEU A 181 -11.23 6.66 -21.50
N ILE A 182 -10.76 5.96 -20.49
CA ILE A 182 -9.33 5.74 -20.28
C ILE A 182 -8.71 4.99 -21.49
N PRO A 183 -7.43 5.23 -21.81
CA PRO A 183 -6.79 4.65 -23.01
C PRO A 183 -6.86 3.13 -23.08
N ALA A 184 -6.78 2.44 -21.94
CA ALA A 184 -6.88 0.98 -21.88
C ALA A 184 -8.25 0.49 -22.37
N HIS A 185 -9.34 1.08 -21.89
CA HIS A 185 -10.69 0.72 -22.34
C HIS A 185 -10.97 1.18 -23.75
N GLN A 186 -10.48 2.35 -24.17
CA GLN A 186 -10.54 2.77 -25.58
C GLN A 186 -9.91 1.73 -26.50
N HIS A 187 -8.73 1.21 -26.13
CA HIS A 187 -8.02 0.20 -26.90
C HIS A 187 -8.81 -1.12 -26.99
N VAL A 188 -9.29 -1.62 -25.86
CA VAL A 188 -10.09 -2.87 -25.79
C VAL A 188 -11.33 -2.76 -26.66
N ILE A 189 -12.00 -1.62 -26.65
CA ILE A 189 -13.19 -1.36 -27.44
C ILE A 189 -12.87 -1.25 -28.93
N ALA A 190 -11.82 -0.52 -29.30
CA ALA A 190 -11.40 -0.34 -30.68
C ALA A 190 -10.93 -1.66 -31.32
N THR A 191 -10.26 -2.51 -30.57
CA THR A 191 -9.72 -3.79 -31.04
C THR A 191 -10.74 -4.92 -31.01
N ARG A 192 -11.95 -4.71 -30.48
CA ARG A 192 -12.97 -5.75 -30.27
C ARG A 192 -12.43 -6.98 -29.49
N ALA A 193 -11.45 -6.78 -28.65
CA ALA A 193 -10.83 -7.83 -27.84
C ALA A 193 -11.68 -8.25 -26.63
N ILE A 194 -13.02 -8.16 -26.74
CA ILE A 194 -13.97 -8.53 -25.70
C ILE A 194 -14.57 -9.90 -26.04
N PRO A 195 -14.08 -11.00 -25.44
CA PRO A 195 -14.51 -12.35 -25.84
C PRO A 195 -15.98 -12.67 -25.54
N ALA A 196 -16.57 -11.99 -24.54
CA ALA A 196 -17.89 -12.33 -24.00
C ALA A 196 -19.06 -11.63 -24.71
N HIS A 197 -18.80 -10.62 -25.54
CA HIS A 197 -19.87 -9.79 -26.13
C HIS A 197 -19.78 -9.79 -27.66
N LYS A 198 -19.92 -10.96 -28.27
CA LYS A 198 -19.94 -11.11 -29.74
C LYS A 198 -21.04 -10.28 -30.45
N ASP A 199 -22.05 -9.87 -29.72
CA ASP A 199 -23.22 -9.18 -30.27
C ASP A 199 -23.26 -7.66 -30.04
N ILE A 200 -22.22 -7.07 -29.43
CA ILE A 200 -22.12 -5.60 -29.32
C ILE A 200 -21.57 -5.06 -30.66
N ALA A 201 -22.35 -5.28 -31.71
CA ALA A 201 -22.06 -4.68 -33.01
C ALA A 201 -22.26 -3.17 -32.92
N GLY A 202 -21.18 -2.45 -32.79
CA GLY A 202 -21.11 -1.04 -33.14
C GLY A 202 -21.05 -0.01 -32.03
N LYS A 203 -21.41 -0.28 -30.77
CA LYS A 203 -21.26 0.70 -29.69
C LYS A 203 -20.76 0.07 -28.40
N ALA A 204 -19.57 0.47 -28.09
CA ALA A 204 -18.83 0.11 -26.91
C ALA A 204 -19.49 0.48 -25.56
N CYS A 205 -20.38 1.46 -25.57
CA CYS A 205 -21.08 1.93 -24.37
C CYS A 205 -21.88 0.82 -23.69
N ASN A 206 -22.53 -0.05 -24.46
CA ASN A 206 -23.36 -1.13 -23.91
C ASN A 206 -22.55 -2.26 -23.24
N ALA A 207 -21.23 -2.31 -23.41
CA ALA A 207 -20.37 -3.25 -22.71
C ALA A 207 -20.36 -2.98 -21.20
N CYS A 208 -20.51 -1.72 -20.83
CA CYS A 208 -20.54 -1.27 -19.43
C CYS A 208 -21.94 -0.80 -19.02
N HIS A 209 -22.64 -0.06 -19.91
CA HIS A 209 -23.99 0.46 -19.68
C HIS A 209 -25.06 -0.52 -20.17
N GLU A 210 -25.36 -1.53 -19.36
CA GLU A 210 -26.37 -2.55 -19.70
C GLU A 210 -27.78 -1.98 -19.74
N GLN A 211 -28.07 -1.00 -18.90
CA GLN A 211 -29.37 -0.37 -18.75
C GLN A 211 -29.25 1.15 -18.93
N LEU A 212 -30.20 1.73 -19.69
CA LEU A 212 -30.27 3.17 -19.89
C LEU A 212 -30.58 3.89 -18.57
N PHE A 213 -29.88 4.99 -18.33
CA PHE A 213 -30.05 5.85 -17.15
C PHE A 213 -29.73 5.20 -15.79
N ILE A 214 -29.25 3.97 -15.80
CA ILE A 214 -28.72 3.33 -14.61
C ILE A 214 -27.20 3.37 -14.70
N HIS A 215 -26.56 3.80 -13.61
CA HIS A 215 -25.11 3.80 -13.52
C HIS A 215 -24.56 2.38 -13.68
N VAL A 216 -23.35 2.26 -14.21
CA VAL A 216 -22.67 0.97 -14.40
C VAL A 216 -22.60 0.21 -13.07
N GLN A 217 -23.02 -1.04 -13.09
CA GLN A 217 -23.01 -1.94 -11.95
C GLN A 217 -21.72 -2.78 -11.95
N ASP A 218 -21.25 -3.17 -10.75
CA ASP A 218 -20.04 -3.96 -10.57
C ASP A 218 -19.99 -5.28 -11.37
N PRO A 219 -21.10 -6.01 -11.57
CA PRO A 219 -21.12 -7.19 -12.44
C PRO A 219 -20.62 -6.91 -13.86
N ALA A 220 -20.89 -5.73 -14.44
CA ALA A 220 -20.38 -5.37 -15.76
C ALA A 220 -18.85 -5.25 -15.76
N CYS A 221 -18.25 -4.72 -14.71
CA CYS A 221 -16.80 -4.66 -14.55
C CYS A 221 -16.20 -6.06 -14.37
N LYS A 222 -16.82 -6.88 -13.53
CA LYS A 222 -16.35 -8.24 -13.19
C LYS A 222 -16.43 -9.23 -14.34
N GLN A 223 -17.19 -8.96 -15.40
CA GLN A 223 -17.18 -9.79 -16.61
C GLN A 223 -15.78 -9.87 -17.25
N CYS A 224 -15.00 -8.79 -17.20
CA CYS A 224 -13.63 -8.74 -17.70
C CYS A 224 -12.60 -8.82 -16.57
N HIS A 225 -12.86 -8.17 -15.44
CA HIS A 225 -11.97 -8.12 -14.28
C HIS A 225 -12.30 -9.22 -13.26
N GLN A 226 -12.27 -10.50 -13.71
CA GLN A 226 -12.71 -11.65 -12.91
C GLN A 226 -11.83 -11.93 -11.69
N ASN A 227 -10.56 -11.55 -11.74
CA ASN A 227 -9.58 -11.83 -10.68
C ASN A 227 -9.39 -10.66 -9.70
N VAL A 228 -10.16 -9.59 -9.85
CA VAL A 228 -10.10 -8.45 -8.94
C VAL A 228 -10.92 -8.77 -7.69
N LEU A 229 -10.24 -8.81 -6.54
CA LEU A 229 -10.88 -9.02 -5.25
C LEU A 229 -11.52 -7.73 -4.75
N ASP A 230 -12.63 -7.87 -4.05
CA ASP A 230 -13.28 -6.73 -3.40
C ASP A 230 -12.42 -6.21 -2.23
N HIS A 231 -12.41 -4.91 -2.01
CA HIS A 231 -11.67 -4.30 -0.90
C HIS A 231 -12.16 -4.79 0.47
N VAL A 232 -13.44 -5.07 0.58
CA VAL A 232 -14.04 -5.70 1.76
C VAL A 232 -14.58 -7.06 1.34
N ASP A 233 -14.01 -8.13 1.87
CA ASP A 233 -14.49 -9.50 1.63
C ASP A 233 -15.93 -9.65 2.15
N ALA A 234 -16.73 -10.45 1.47
CA ALA A 234 -18.11 -10.73 1.87
C ALA A 234 -18.24 -11.33 3.29
N LYS A 235 -17.21 -12.05 3.76
CA LYS A 235 -17.14 -12.52 5.16
C LYS A 235 -16.96 -11.36 6.14
N ASP A 236 -16.11 -10.42 5.79
CA ASP A 236 -15.77 -9.28 6.63
C ASP A 236 -16.83 -8.20 6.58
N LEU A 237 -17.61 -8.13 5.49
CA LEU A 237 -18.75 -7.22 5.37
C LEU A 237 -19.75 -7.37 6.53
N ARG A 238 -19.96 -8.60 7.03
CA ARG A 238 -20.82 -8.86 8.19
C ARG A 238 -20.31 -8.24 9.50
N LEU A 239 -19.01 -7.96 9.56
CA LEU A 239 -18.35 -7.33 10.70
C LEU A 239 -18.33 -5.80 10.58
N THR A 240 -18.71 -5.27 9.44
CA THR A 240 -18.79 -3.83 9.16
C THR A 240 -20.21 -3.31 9.40
N ARG A 241 -20.35 -2.00 9.37
CA ARG A 241 -21.66 -1.31 9.34
C ARG A 241 -22.05 -0.89 7.93
N LEU A 242 -21.42 -1.47 6.92
CA LEU A 242 -21.71 -1.21 5.53
C LEU A 242 -22.79 -2.18 5.06
N ASP A 243 -23.81 -1.68 4.39
CA ASP A 243 -24.87 -2.49 3.82
C ASP A 243 -24.42 -3.26 2.57
N SER A 244 -23.39 -2.74 1.90
CA SER A 244 -22.80 -3.32 0.70
C SER A 244 -21.32 -2.91 0.56
N PRO A 245 -20.49 -3.68 -0.16
CA PRO A 245 -19.14 -3.26 -0.51
C PRO A 245 -19.14 -1.93 -1.27
N PRO A 246 -18.08 -1.13 -1.15
CA PRO A 246 -17.90 0.03 -2.01
C PRO A 246 -17.92 -0.39 -3.48
N ARG A 247 -18.68 0.32 -4.31
CA ARG A 247 -18.81 0.01 -5.73
C ARG A 247 -17.58 0.43 -6.51
N CYS A 248 -17.24 -0.31 -7.57
CA CYS A 248 -16.12 -0.01 -8.46
C CYS A 248 -16.15 1.45 -8.95
N ALA A 249 -17.31 1.91 -9.42
CA ALA A 249 -17.53 3.26 -9.94
C ALA A 249 -17.46 4.39 -8.89
N GLN A 250 -17.37 4.09 -7.60
CA GLN A 250 -17.12 5.11 -6.57
C GLN A 250 -15.65 5.56 -6.55
N CYS A 251 -14.76 4.68 -7.00
CA CYS A 251 -13.32 4.93 -7.02
C CYS A 251 -12.77 5.03 -8.45
N HIS A 252 -13.36 4.34 -9.42
CA HIS A 252 -12.91 4.31 -10.81
C HIS A 252 -13.82 5.16 -11.69
N LEU A 253 -13.27 6.22 -12.30
CA LEU A 253 -13.97 7.11 -13.25
C LEU A 253 -13.40 6.89 -14.64
N ASP A 254 -14.04 6.05 -15.42
CA ASP A 254 -13.55 5.67 -16.73
C ASP A 254 -13.60 6.81 -17.77
N HIS A 255 -14.56 7.72 -17.65
CA HIS A 255 -14.76 8.84 -18.56
C HIS A 255 -13.94 10.09 -18.21
N ASP A 256 -12.82 9.95 -17.53
CA ASP A 256 -11.97 11.08 -17.15
C ASP A 256 -10.95 11.48 -18.24
N GLY A 257 -10.75 10.66 -19.25
CA GLY A 257 -9.78 10.88 -20.34
C GLY A 257 -8.32 10.92 -19.87
N GLY A 258 -8.05 10.67 -18.60
CA GLY A 258 -6.72 10.71 -18.01
C GLY A 258 -5.89 9.48 -18.39
N ALA A 259 -4.57 9.65 -18.39
CA ALA A 259 -3.62 8.54 -18.56
C ALA A 259 -3.57 7.62 -17.33
N SER A 260 -4.22 7.98 -16.24
CA SER A 260 -4.21 7.26 -14.97
C SER A 260 -5.38 6.28 -14.90
N LEU A 261 -5.07 5.02 -14.62
CA LEU A 261 -6.04 3.96 -14.34
C LEU A 261 -6.88 4.21 -13.07
N LEU A 262 -6.46 5.15 -12.22
CA LEU A 262 -7.09 5.44 -10.95
C LEU A 262 -7.69 6.84 -10.97
N ALA A 263 -8.97 6.90 -10.77
CA ALA A 263 -9.71 8.14 -10.61
C ALA A 263 -9.63 8.72 -9.19
N ILE A 264 -8.93 8.05 -8.28
CA ILE A 264 -8.64 8.61 -6.96
C ILE A 264 -7.60 9.70 -7.14
N ARG A 265 -8.06 10.94 -7.16
CA ARG A 265 -7.21 12.11 -7.33
C ARG A 265 -6.63 12.62 -6.01
N ASP A 266 -7.17 12.18 -4.90
CA ASP A 266 -6.73 12.51 -3.56
C ASP A 266 -7.11 11.42 -2.54
N ASP A 267 -6.62 11.56 -1.33
CA ASP A 267 -6.83 10.59 -0.25
C ASP A 267 -8.19 10.73 0.45
N SER A 268 -9.02 11.69 0.05
CA SER A 268 -10.30 11.98 0.72
C SER A 268 -11.24 10.80 0.75
N LEU A 269 -11.27 9.99 -0.32
CA LEU A 269 -12.08 8.78 -0.39
C LEU A 269 -11.64 7.72 0.63
N CYS A 270 -10.33 7.54 0.80
CA CYS A 270 -9.77 6.61 1.78
C CYS A 270 -10.05 7.09 3.20
N VAL A 271 -9.75 8.36 3.47
CA VAL A 271 -9.93 9.01 4.77
C VAL A 271 -11.42 9.05 5.17
N ALA A 272 -12.34 9.22 4.24
CA ALA A 272 -13.79 9.22 4.53
C ALA A 272 -14.26 7.93 5.24
N CYS A 273 -13.59 6.81 4.98
CA CYS A 273 -13.87 5.55 5.67
C CYS A 273 -12.87 5.27 6.81
N HIS A 274 -11.59 5.55 6.61
CA HIS A 274 -10.52 5.15 7.53
C HIS A 274 -10.25 6.13 8.67
N ALA A 275 -10.75 7.37 8.63
CA ALA A 275 -10.55 8.33 9.72
C ALA A 275 -11.30 7.97 11.01
N ASP A 276 -12.44 7.30 10.89
CA ASP A 276 -13.22 6.79 12.02
C ASP A 276 -13.65 5.34 11.76
N PRO A 277 -12.73 4.39 11.99
CA PRO A 277 -13.00 2.98 11.73
C PRO A 277 -14.12 2.40 12.62
N HIS A 278 -14.33 2.90 13.83
CA HIS A 278 -15.38 2.40 14.71
C HIS A 278 -16.78 2.69 14.16
N ALA A 279 -16.94 3.84 13.51
CA ALA A 279 -18.22 4.20 12.90
C ALA A 279 -18.53 3.36 11.64
N ARG A 280 -17.50 2.95 10.89
CA ARG A 280 -17.64 2.30 9.59
C ARG A 280 -17.47 0.78 9.62
N PHE A 281 -16.51 0.30 10.40
CA PHE A 281 -16.08 -1.09 10.32
C PHE A 281 -16.57 -1.97 11.48
N GLY A 282 -17.39 -1.42 12.39
CA GLY A 282 -18.02 -2.20 13.47
C GLY A 282 -17.02 -2.90 14.36
N SER A 283 -16.96 -4.23 14.31
CA SER A 283 -16.06 -5.06 15.12
C SER A 283 -14.71 -5.34 14.47
N LEU A 284 -14.46 -4.93 13.22
CA LEU A 284 -13.15 -5.03 12.62
C LEU A 284 -12.15 -4.12 13.33
N LYS A 285 -11.01 -4.68 13.70
CA LYS A 285 -9.90 -3.93 14.31
C LYS A 285 -9.08 -3.26 13.21
N VAL A 286 -9.48 -2.06 12.85
CA VAL A 286 -8.76 -1.20 11.90
C VAL A 286 -8.29 0.04 12.65
N ASP A 287 -7.03 0.39 12.50
CA ASP A 287 -6.49 1.60 13.12
C ASP A 287 -6.99 2.85 12.38
N PRO A 288 -7.29 3.97 13.08
CA PRO A 288 -7.70 5.20 12.44
C PRO A 288 -6.55 5.82 11.64
N VAL A 289 -6.83 6.23 10.41
CA VAL A 289 -5.87 6.85 9.49
C VAL A 289 -6.47 8.15 8.92
N ARG A 290 -5.76 9.25 9.08
CA ARG A 290 -6.20 10.57 8.58
C ARG A 290 -5.26 11.17 7.55
N GLY A 291 -4.10 10.56 7.32
CA GLY A 291 -3.07 10.99 6.40
C GLY A 291 -1.76 10.27 6.69
N PHE A 292 -0.70 10.64 5.98
CA PHE A 292 0.61 10.00 6.08
C PHE A 292 1.58 10.75 6.99
N SER A 293 1.63 12.08 6.88
CA SER A 293 2.56 12.92 7.64
C SER A 293 2.14 13.14 9.10
N GLU A 294 3.00 13.79 9.89
CA GLU A 294 2.83 14.06 11.33
C GLU A 294 1.52 14.73 11.59
N GLY A 295 0.67 15.14 11.30
CA GLY A 295 -0.67 15.68 11.59
C GLY A 295 -1.77 14.76 11.09
N GLY A 296 -1.43 13.80 10.24
CA GLY A 296 -2.37 12.86 9.65
C GLY A 296 -2.47 11.53 10.40
N ALA A 297 -1.49 11.28 11.26
CA ALA A 297 -1.46 10.12 12.14
C ALA A 297 -1.65 8.79 11.41
N HIS A 298 -0.75 8.49 10.46
CA HIS A 298 -0.65 7.11 9.99
C HIS A 298 -0.21 6.21 11.17
N PRO A 299 -0.90 5.12 11.44
CA PRO A 299 -0.53 4.23 12.54
C PRO A 299 0.85 3.61 12.30
N ALA A 300 1.49 3.15 13.37
CA ALA A 300 2.74 2.40 13.27
C ALA A 300 2.58 1.20 12.34
N PHE A 301 3.61 0.92 11.58
CA PHE A 301 3.59 -0.21 10.66
C PHE A 301 3.48 -1.54 11.39
N LYS A 302 2.67 -2.44 10.84
CA LYS A 302 2.51 -3.80 11.30
C LYS A 302 2.94 -4.75 10.20
N VAL A 303 3.89 -5.61 10.51
CA VAL A 303 4.34 -6.67 9.60
C VAL A 303 3.42 -7.89 9.69
N ALA A 304 3.22 -8.53 8.58
CA ALA A 304 2.53 -9.81 8.49
C ALA A 304 3.56 -10.93 8.65
N LEU A 305 3.46 -11.72 9.70
CA LEU A 305 4.35 -12.84 9.99
C LEU A 305 3.60 -14.16 9.94
N LEU A 306 4.22 -15.18 9.37
CA LEU A 306 3.72 -16.55 9.43
C LEU A 306 3.93 -17.09 10.84
N LYS A 307 2.86 -17.55 11.48
CA LYS A 307 2.88 -18.15 12.82
C LYS A 307 2.29 -19.55 12.80
N PRO A 308 2.83 -20.47 13.59
CA PRO A 308 2.22 -21.78 13.78
C PRO A 308 0.82 -21.62 14.39
N PRO A 309 -0.08 -22.57 14.14
CA PRO A 309 -1.39 -22.59 14.77
C PRO A 309 -1.27 -22.68 16.30
N ALA A 310 -2.24 -22.13 17.03
CA ALA A 310 -2.20 -22.07 18.50
C ALA A 310 -2.10 -23.46 19.17
N SER A 311 -2.54 -24.51 18.49
CA SER A 311 -2.36 -25.91 18.91
C SER A 311 -0.90 -26.38 18.91
N GLU A 312 -0.04 -25.71 18.15
CA GLU A 312 1.39 -26.01 18.04
C GLU A 312 2.27 -24.98 18.74
N ALA A 313 1.68 -23.86 19.19
CA ALA A 313 2.38 -22.81 19.92
C ALA A 313 2.76 -23.30 21.34
N GLY A 314 3.99 -23.73 21.51
CA GLY A 314 4.52 -24.22 22.79
C GLY A 314 4.72 -25.73 22.89
N SER A 315 4.29 -26.48 21.91
CA SER A 315 4.63 -27.89 21.76
C SER A 315 5.47 -28.06 20.49
N ALA A 316 6.70 -28.55 20.64
CA ALA A 316 7.52 -28.98 19.51
C ALA A 316 6.95 -30.28 18.85
N SER A 317 5.67 -30.50 19.00
CA SER A 317 4.97 -31.62 18.38
C SER A 317 4.49 -31.20 16.98
N VAL A 318 5.42 -31.07 16.05
CA VAL A 318 5.10 -31.55 14.71
C VAL A 318 4.70 -33.00 14.94
N ALA A 319 3.50 -33.36 14.54
CA ALA A 319 2.94 -34.67 14.73
C ALA A 319 4.01 -35.75 14.57
N THR A 320 3.97 -36.75 15.40
CA THR A 320 4.73 -37.98 15.39
C THR A 320 4.62 -38.79 14.07
N ALA A 321 4.34 -38.13 12.96
CA ALA A 321 4.43 -38.68 11.64
C ALA A 321 5.90 -38.97 11.38
N ASP A 322 6.21 -40.23 11.10
CA ASP A 322 7.48 -40.68 10.59
C ASP A 322 7.95 -39.72 9.47
N GLN A 323 8.96 -38.88 9.78
CA GLN A 323 9.47 -37.91 8.81
C GLN A 323 9.99 -38.56 7.54
N CYS A 324 10.32 -39.87 7.64
CA CYS A 324 10.76 -40.67 6.54
C CYS A 324 9.59 -41.14 5.65
N ALA A 325 8.45 -41.44 6.24
CA ALA A 325 7.26 -41.91 5.55
C ALA A 325 6.31 -40.76 5.11
N ALA A 326 6.42 -39.58 5.73
CA ALA A 326 5.56 -38.45 5.39
C ALA A 326 5.67 -38.07 3.91
N SER A 327 4.54 -38.10 3.23
CA SER A 327 4.45 -37.63 1.86
C SER A 327 4.64 -36.10 1.78
N ASP A 328 5.10 -35.61 0.63
CA ASP A 328 5.18 -34.18 0.37
C ASP A 328 3.83 -33.47 0.53
N ALA A 329 2.71 -34.21 0.34
CA ALA A 329 1.36 -33.70 0.53
C ALA A 329 1.03 -33.48 2.00
N GLU A 330 1.42 -34.39 2.90
CA GLU A 330 1.22 -34.24 4.36
C GLU A 330 2.10 -33.14 4.91
N LEU A 331 3.35 -33.04 4.45
CA LEU A 331 4.24 -31.95 4.78
C LEU A 331 3.63 -30.59 4.36
N ARG A 332 3.10 -30.50 3.14
CA ARG A 332 2.41 -29.29 2.66
C ARG A 332 1.13 -28.99 3.45
N ALA A 333 0.38 -30.00 3.86
CA ALA A 333 -0.83 -29.82 4.65
C ALA A 333 -0.53 -29.25 6.05
N SER A 334 0.52 -29.76 6.71
CA SER A 334 0.98 -29.19 8.00
C SER A 334 1.41 -27.74 7.87
N LEU A 335 1.95 -27.39 6.71
CA LEU A 335 2.39 -26.05 6.37
C LEU A 335 1.23 -25.10 6.01
N ALA A 336 0.11 -25.62 5.52
CA ALA A 336 -1.09 -24.84 5.23
C ALA A 336 -1.85 -24.39 6.51
N ALA A 337 -1.54 -25.00 7.64
CA ALA A 337 -2.14 -24.63 8.94
C ALA A 337 -1.55 -23.36 9.56
N TRP A 338 -0.43 -22.86 9.07
CA TRP A 338 0.16 -21.62 9.55
C TRP A 338 -0.70 -20.42 9.18
N ILE A 339 -0.86 -19.51 10.12
CA ILE A 339 -1.68 -18.30 9.98
C ILE A 339 -0.80 -17.07 9.83
N LEU A 340 -1.30 -16.08 9.10
CA LEU A 340 -0.66 -14.78 8.99
C LEU A 340 -1.12 -13.90 10.16
N SER A 341 -0.18 -13.53 11.03
CA SER A 341 -0.41 -12.60 12.14
C SER A 341 0.15 -11.23 11.83
N ARG A 342 -0.59 -10.16 12.13
CA ARG A 342 -0.11 -8.79 11.99
C ARG A 342 0.40 -8.28 13.32
N GLU A 343 1.67 -7.93 13.37
CA GLU A 343 2.35 -7.48 14.58
C GLU A 343 3.05 -6.14 14.37
N PRO A 344 3.13 -5.27 15.39
CA PRO A 344 3.97 -4.08 15.34
C PRO A 344 5.41 -4.47 15.03
N ILE A 345 6.11 -3.69 14.19
CA ILE A 345 7.52 -3.96 13.84
C ILE A 345 8.40 -4.01 15.09
N ALA A 346 8.16 -3.08 16.03
CA ALA A 346 8.88 -3.08 17.29
C ALA A 346 8.61 -4.35 18.09
N GLY A 347 9.62 -5.19 18.25
CA GLY A 347 9.52 -6.47 18.94
C GLY A 347 8.96 -7.62 18.10
N ALA A 348 8.73 -7.44 16.82
CA ALA A 348 8.33 -8.51 15.92
C ALA A 348 9.47 -9.52 15.72
N HIS A 349 9.14 -10.79 15.85
CA HIS A 349 10.08 -11.89 15.66
C HIS A 349 9.47 -12.96 14.74
N GLU A 350 10.21 -13.30 13.69
CA GLU A 350 9.84 -14.38 12.81
C GLU A 350 10.14 -15.74 13.43
N GLN A 351 9.25 -16.70 13.28
CA GLN A 351 9.42 -18.07 13.74
C GLN A 351 9.85 -18.97 12.59
N SER A 352 10.98 -18.64 11.96
CA SER A 352 11.42 -19.30 10.71
C SER A 352 11.97 -20.71 10.91
N ASN A 353 12.33 -21.13 12.12
CA ASN A 353 13.08 -22.36 12.43
C ASN A 353 14.45 -22.45 11.72
N LEU A 354 14.95 -21.33 11.19
CA LEU A 354 16.26 -21.20 10.60
C LEU A 354 17.20 -20.47 11.56
N LYS A 355 18.41 -20.97 11.70
CA LYS A 355 19.49 -20.29 12.44
C LYS A 355 20.42 -19.63 11.43
N PHE A 356 20.34 -18.29 11.34
CA PHE A 356 21.14 -17.53 10.41
C PHE A 356 21.51 -16.17 11.02
N SER A 357 22.71 -15.68 10.75
CA SER A 357 23.20 -14.39 11.22
C SER A 357 23.70 -13.56 10.05
N HIS A 358 23.01 -12.49 9.70
CA HIS A 358 23.52 -11.52 8.71
C HIS A 358 24.84 -10.91 9.18
N ALA A 359 24.96 -10.57 10.46
CA ALA A 359 26.15 -9.96 11.03
C ALA A 359 27.40 -10.81 10.79
N GLN A 360 27.31 -12.13 10.90
CA GLN A 360 28.44 -13.04 10.64
C GLN A 360 28.80 -13.14 9.16
N HIS A 361 27.79 -13.18 8.27
CA HIS A 361 28.01 -13.33 6.83
C HIS A 361 28.50 -12.05 6.16
N LEU A 362 28.16 -10.90 6.71
CA LEU A 362 28.58 -9.59 6.21
C LEU A 362 29.90 -9.10 6.86
N ASP A 363 30.46 -9.85 7.80
CA ASP A 363 31.73 -9.51 8.43
C ASP A 363 32.89 -10.02 7.59
N ALA A 364 33.59 -9.10 6.95
CA ALA A 364 34.76 -9.41 6.11
C ALA A 364 35.94 -10.08 6.88
N ALA A 365 35.93 -10.01 8.21
CA ALA A 365 36.91 -10.72 9.04
C ALA A 365 36.58 -12.21 9.19
N GLN A 366 35.29 -12.58 9.01
CA GLN A 366 34.81 -13.94 9.16
C GLN A 366 34.59 -14.67 7.82
N VAL A 367 34.26 -13.92 6.78
CA VAL A 367 33.94 -14.49 5.45
C VAL A 367 34.84 -13.88 4.39
N THR A 368 35.54 -14.73 3.64
CA THR A 368 36.42 -14.32 2.54
C THR A 368 36.10 -15.09 1.27
N PRO A 369 35.78 -14.44 0.13
CA PRO A 369 35.66 -12.97 -0.03
C PRO A 369 34.50 -12.38 0.77
N ALA A 370 34.58 -11.09 1.10
CA ALA A 370 33.49 -10.39 1.76
C ALA A 370 32.22 -10.48 0.93
N LEU A 371 31.10 -10.82 1.58
CA LEU A 371 29.79 -10.95 0.95
C LEU A 371 29.03 -9.62 1.01
N GLY A 372 28.28 -9.33 -0.05
CA GLY A 372 27.36 -8.21 -0.12
C GLY A 372 25.90 -8.67 -0.17
N CYS A 373 24.99 -7.72 -0.07
CA CYS A 373 23.55 -7.99 -0.09
C CYS A 373 23.12 -8.75 -1.36
N ALA A 374 23.67 -8.37 -2.52
CA ALA A 374 23.33 -8.93 -3.83
C ALA A 374 23.83 -10.38 -4.04
N ASP A 375 24.78 -10.86 -3.22
CA ASP A 375 25.24 -12.25 -3.30
C ASP A 375 24.14 -13.24 -2.86
N CYS A 376 23.19 -12.78 -2.05
CA CYS A 376 22.09 -13.60 -1.54
C CYS A 376 20.72 -13.11 -2.00
N HIS A 377 20.53 -11.80 -2.15
CA HIS A 377 19.25 -11.18 -2.49
C HIS A 377 19.23 -10.70 -3.94
N THR A 378 18.62 -11.48 -4.83
CA THR A 378 18.42 -11.13 -6.24
C THR A 378 17.04 -10.51 -6.43
N PRO A 379 16.94 -9.25 -6.94
CA PRO A 379 15.65 -8.64 -7.19
C PRO A 379 14.83 -9.41 -8.22
N GLU A 380 13.52 -9.48 -8.02
CA GLU A 380 12.58 -9.96 -9.03
C GLU A 380 12.30 -8.88 -10.09
N PRO A 381 11.79 -9.26 -11.28
CA PRO A 381 11.49 -8.31 -12.36
C PRO A 381 10.43 -7.26 -11.99
N ASP A 382 9.57 -7.52 -11.01
CA ASP A 382 8.57 -6.58 -10.51
C ASP A 382 9.18 -5.37 -9.80
N GLY A 383 10.43 -5.49 -9.31
CA GLY A 383 11.13 -4.46 -8.55
C GLY A 383 10.61 -4.27 -7.12
N GLU A 384 9.69 -5.10 -6.68
CA GLU A 384 9.08 -5.09 -5.34
C GLU A 384 9.70 -6.20 -4.47
N HIS A 385 9.83 -7.40 -5.00
CA HIS A 385 10.25 -8.61 -4.29
C HIS A 385 11.67 -9.05 -4.65
N PHE A 386 12.14 -10.00 -3.86
CA PHE A 386 13.42 -10.68 -4.09
C PHE A 386 13.18 -12.17 -4.26
N VAL A 387 13.99 -12.77 -5.12
CA VAL A 387 13.97 -14.24 -5.31
C VAL A 387 14.22 -14.91 -3.96
N PRO A 388 13.42 -15.90 -3.56
CA PRO A 388 13.60 -16.58 -2.29
C PRO A 388 15.00 -17.17 -2.13
N VAL A 389 15.63 -16.91 -0.99
CA VAL A 389 16.90 -17.51 -0.59
C VAL A 389 16.68 -18.99 -0.31
N THR A 390 17.45 -19.86 -0.98
CA THR A 390 17.39 -21.31 -0.80
C THR A 390 18.78 -21.92 -0.71
N MET A 391 18.89 -23.12 -0.13
CA MET A 391 20.16 -23.84 -0.06
C MET A 391 20.82 -23.95 -1.43
N ALA A 392 20.10 -24.43 -2.42
CA ALA A 392 20.63 -24.68 -3.75
C ALA A 392 21.04 -23.42 -4.53
N ARG A 393 20.30 -22.32 -4.35
CA ARG A 393 20.53 -21.08 -5.10
C ARG A 393 21.56 -20.16 -4.45
N THR A 394 21.65 -20.23 -3.13
CA THR A 394 22.39 -19.20 -2.37
C THR A 394 23.45 -19.83 -1.47
N CYS A 395 23.05 -20.67 -0.51
CA CYS A 395 23.96 -21.13 0.53
C CYS A 395 25.02 -22.11 -0.01
N ALA A 396 24.67 -22.99 -0.96
CA ALA A 396 25.58 -23.97 -1.55
C ALA A 396 26.33 -23.47 -2.79
N THR A 397 25.98 -22.29 -3.33
CA THR A 397 26.65 -21.73 -4.50
C THR A 397 28.09 -21.33 -4.17
N GLY A 398 28.98 -21.46 -5.16
CA GLY A 398 30.39 -21.10 -4.96
C GLY A 398 31.14 -21.93 -3.92
N ASN A 399 30.63 -23.12 -3.59
CA ASN A 399 31.17 -24.01 -2.56
C ASN A 399 31.16 -23.42 -1.13
N CYS A 400 30.26 -22.51 -0.84
CA CYS A 400 30.18 -21.86 0.48
C CYS A 400 29.79 -22.86 1.58
N HIS A 401 28.63 -23.50 1.46
CA HIS A 401 28.12 -24.48 2.43
C HIS A 401 27.91 -25.85 1.78
N GLN A 402 28.98 -26.59 1.61
CA GLN A 402 28.89 -27.99 1.15
C GLN A 402 28.42 -28.88 2.30
N LEU A 403 27.40 -29.69 2.03
CA LEU A 403 26.84 -30.64 2.99
C LEU A 403 27.64 -31.92 3.00
N ALA A 404 28.92 -31.85 3.35
CA ALA A 404 29.81 -32.97 3.36
C ALA A 404 30.36 -33.24 4.75
N PHE A 405 30.30 -34.49 5.17
CA PHE A 405 30.77 -34.94 6.48
C PHE A 405 32.10 -35.69 6.42
N ASP A 406 32.44 -36.29 5.28
CA ASP A 406 33.72 -36.99 5.04
C ASP A 406 34.22 -36.64 3.62
N ALA A 407 35.53 -36.55 3.44
CA ALA A 407 36.15 -36.24 2.14
C ALA A 407 35.83 -37.26 1.03
N ARG A 408 35.49 -38.48 1.40
CA ARG A 408 35.15 -39.61 0.50
C ARG A 408 33.65 -39.73 0.28
N ALA A 409 32.85 -39.13 1.18
CA ALA A 409 31.40 -39.22 1.12
C ALA A 409 30.83 -38.37 -0.04
N PRO A 410 29.68 -38.75 -0.61
CA PRO A 410 28.90 -37.82 -1.40
C PRO A 410 28.40 -36.66 -0.53
N GLU A 411 28.01 -35.58 -1.18
CA GLU A 411 27.27 -34.54 -0.47
C GLU A 411 25.93 -35.07 0.03
N LEU A 412 25.56 -34.67 1.25
CA LEU A 412 24.26 -35.00 1.79
C LEU A 412 23.17 -34.24 1.02
N PRO A 413 22.06 -34.91 0.67
CA PRO A 413 20.94 -34.25 0.02
C PRO A 413 20.31 -33.24 0.97
N HIS A 414 20.03 -32.02 0.48
CA HIS A 414 19.24 -31.04 1.20
C HIS A 414 17.76 -31.22 0.84
N GLY A 415 17.14 -32.15 1.51
CA GLY A 415 15.75 -32.55 1.30
C GLY A 415 15.15 -33.09 2.58
N LYS A 416 14.66 -34.33 2.53
CA LYS A 416 14.16 -34.98 3.74
C LYS A 416 15.34 -35.42 4.65
N PRO A 417 15.26 -35.20 5.98
CA PRO A 417 16.33 -35.59 6.91
C PRO A 417 16.73 -37.05 6.77
N CYS A 418 15.78 -37.94 6.53
CA CYS A 418 16.03 -39.37 6.35
C CYS A 418 16.90 -39.71 5.12
N GLU A 419 16.77 -38.94 4.05
CA GLU A 419 17.62 -39.13 2.86
C GLU A 419 19.09 -38.90 3.20
N ALA A 420 19.36 -37.86 4.03
CA ALA A 420 20.70 -37.59 4.53
C ALA A 420 21.19 -38.72 5.46
N MET A 421 20.33 -39.23 6.35
CA MET A 421 20.67 -40.33 7.25
C MET A 421 20.98 -41.62 6.47
N PHE A 422 20.20 -41.96 5.46
CA PHE A 422 20.48 -43.13 4.60
C PHE A 422 21.80 -42.98 3.83
N VAL A 423 22.15 -41.79 3.37
CA VAL A 423 23.46 -41.58 2.71
C VAL A 423 24.61 -41.77 3.69
N ILE A 424 24.45 -41.36 4.95
CA ILE A 424 25.46 -41.60 6.00
C ILE A 424 25.58 -43.10 6.27
N GLU A 425 24.49 -43.83 6.40
CA GLU A 425 24.47 -45.28 6.64
C GLU A 425 25.10 -46.06 5.48
N ASP A 426 24.71 -45.74 4.23
CA ASP A 426 25.31 -46.37 3.03
C ASP A 426 26.82 -46.13 2.97
N PHE A 427 27.26 -44.88 3.25
CA PHE A 427 28.66 -44.54 3.27
C PHE A 427 29.45 -45.40 4.26
N PHE A 428 29.01 -45.53 5.51
CA PHE A 428 29.72 -46.33 6.49
C PHE A 428 29.62 -47.83 6.22
N ALA A 429 28.54 -48.32 5.64
CA ALA A 429 28.44 -49.71 5.15
C ALA A 429 29.52 -50.01 4.08
N ARG A 430 29.72 -49.09 3.15
CA ARG A 430 30.75 -49.17 2.10
C ARG A 430 32.16 -49.04 2.64
N VAL A 431 32.39 -48.11 3.60
CA VAL A 431 33.69 -47.99 4.27
C VAL A 431 34.10 -49.28 4.98
N VAL A 432 33.18 -49.88 5.69
CA VAL A 432 33.45 -51.12 6.45
C VAL A 432 33.61 -52.32 5.53
N SER A 433 32.95 -52.35 4.37
CA SER A 433 33.12 -53.38 3.35
C SER A 433 34.38 -53.22 2.52
N GLY A 434 35.12 -52.12 2.71
CA GLY A 434 36.36 -51.86 1.97
C GLY A 434 36.14 -51.51 0.50
N ASP A 435 35.08 -50.79 0.19
CA ASP A 435 34.74 -50.36 -1.18
C ASP A 435 35.88 -49.50 -1.79
N PRO A 436 36.56 -49.99 -2.85
CA PRO A 436 37.68 -49.30 -3.47
C PRO A 436 37.28 -48.02 -4.22
N THR A 437 35.99 -47.79 -4.44
CA THR A 437 35.49 -46.62 -5.15
C THR A 437 35.42 -45.37 -4.24
N LEU A 438 35.58 -45.54 -2.93
CA LEU A 438 35.62 -44.45 -1.97
C LEU A 438 36.98 -43.74 -1.99
N ILE A 439 37.21 -42.93 -3.00
CA ILE A 439 38.44 -42.13 -3.16
C ILE A 439 38.19 -40.72 -2.60
N PRO A 440 39.09 -40.18 -1.78
CA PRO A 440 38.97 -38.78 -1.32
C PRO A 440 38.87 -37.81 -2.49
N LYS A 441 37.76 -37.10 -2.59
CA LYS A 441 37.60 -36.00 -3.56
C LYS A 441 38.47 -34.84 -3.11
N ARG A 442 39.37 -34.40 -3.97
CA ARG A 442 40.18 -33.21 -3.71
C ARG A 442 39.19 -32.02 -3.67
N ARG A 443 38.96 -31.50 -2.48
CA ARG A 443 38.18 -30.30 -2.28
C ARG A 443 39.13 -29.11 -2.24
N ASP A 444 39.24 -28.45 -3.38
CA ASP A 444 39.92 -27.14 -3.44
C ASP A 444 38.96 -26.14 -2.79
N LEU A 445 39.31 -25.65 -1.62
CA LEU A 445 38.64 -24.59 -0.86
C LEU A 445 37.35 -25.01 -0.07
N VAL A 446 37.59 -25.59 1.07
CA VAL A 446 36.67 -25.37 2.20
C VAL A 446 36.89 -23.94 2.70
N LEU A 447 35.90 -23.07 2.61
CA LEU A 447 35.89 -21.80 3.34
C LEU A 447 36.06 -22.15 4.82
N ARG A 448 37.27 -21.95 5.33
CA ARG A 448 37.54 -22.14 6.76
C ARG A 448 36.80 -21.03 7.49
N LEU A 449 35.74 -21.38 8.19
CA LEU A 449 35.20 -20.49 9.21
C LEU A 449 36.34 -20.24 10.22
N PRO A 450 36.71 -18.98 10.53
CA PRO A 450 37.85 -18.67 11.39
C PRO A 450 37.55 -19.24 12.76
N ASP A 451 37.35 -19.67 13.58
CA ASP A 451 37.07 -20.18 14.92
C ASP A 451 36.38 -21.55 15.03
N ARG A 452 36.22 -22.29 13.94
CA ARG A 452 36.00 -23.72 14.13
C ARG A 452 37.35 -24.40 14.22
N GLU A 453 37.76 -24.75 15.43
CA GLU A 453 38.66 -25.88 15.65
C GLU A 453 38.17 -26.97 14.66
N LYS A 454 39.11 -27.56 13.90
CA LYS A 454 38.79 -28.75 13.11
C LYS A 454 37.90 -29.60 14.04
N PRO A 455 36.70 -30.00 13.63
CA PRO A 455 36.04 -31.07 14.37
C PRO A 455 37.12 -32.13 14.48
N GLU A 456 37.58 -32.43 15.70
CA GLU A 456 38.38 -33.63 15.90
C GLU A 456 37.56 -34.70 15.21
N GLU A 457 38.12 -35.29 14.14
CA GLU A 457 37.50 -36.48 13.57
C GLU A 457 37.18 -37.33 14.77
N PRO A 458 35.88 -37.58 15.08
CA PRO A 458 35.52 -38.31 16.27
C PRO A 458 36.37 -39.57 16.21
N ALA A 459 37.32 -39.68 17.13
CA ALA A 459 38.31 -40.75 17.12
C ALA A 459 37.53 -42.05 17.03
N ILE A 460 37.44 -42.60 15.81
CA ILE A 460 36.57 -43.76 15.54
C ILE A 460 37.15 -44.86 16.35
N ALA A 461 36.59 -45.02 17.55
CA ALA A 461 37.01 -46.06 18.49
C ALA A 461 37.07 -47.39 17.70
N PRO A 462 38.16 -48.16 17.84
CA PRO A 462 38.28 -49.43 17.13
C PRO A 462 37.04 -50.27 17.43
N CYS A 463 36.21 -50.49 16.43
CA CYS A 463 35.01 -51.28 16.58
C CYS A 463 35.36 -52.74 16.55
N SER A 464 35.16 -53.44 17.64
CA SER A 464 35.25 -54.89 17.73
C SER A 464 33.86 -55.49 17.53
N GLY A 465 33.61 -56.12 16.40
CA GLY A 465 32.31 -56.75 16.11
C GLY A 465 32.12 -57.09 14.61
N PRO A 466 31.00 -57.66 14.23
CA PRO A 466 30.66 -57.88 12.82
C PRO A 466 30.66 -56.55 12.04
N PRO A 467 31.08 -56.58 10.74
CA PRO A 467 31.19 -55.36 9.93
C PRO A 467 29.95 -54.48 9.94
N TYR A 468 28.74 -55.09 9.85
CA TYR A 468 27.48 -54.34 9.84
C TYR A 468 27.19 -53.63 11.18
N VAL A 469 27.61 -54.23 12.31
CA VAL A 469 27.46 -53.57 13.65
C VAL A 469 28.37 -52.37 13.74
N CYS A 470 29.59 -52.48 13.19
CA CYS A 470 30.52 -51.37 13.16
C CYS A 470 30.07 -50.25 12.23
N ALA A 471 29.52 -50.59 11.05
CA ALA A 471 28.94 -49.62 10.14
C ALA A 471 27.81 -48.83 10.81
N ASN A 472 26.87 -49.56 11.40
CA ASN A 472 25.74 -48.92 12.10
C ASN A 472 26.17 -48.02 13.25
N LYS A 473 27.08 -48.48 14.12
CA LYS A 473 27.58 -47.64 15.24
C LYS A 473 28.22 -46.36 14.74
N ARG A 474 29.01 -46.40 13.67
CA ARG A 474 29.63 -45.23 13.06
C ARG A 474 28.59 -44.30 12.42
N ALA A 475 27.61 -44.86 11.73
CA ALA A 475 26.52 -44.09 11.15
C ALA A 475 25.71 -43.35 12.23
N VAL A 476 25.37 -44.01 13.34
CA VAL A 476 24.65 -43.41 14.47
C VAL A 476 25.44 -42.24 15.05
N VAL A 477 26.74 -42.40 15.31
CA VAL A 477 27.60 -41.33 15.83
C VAL A 477 27.63 -40.13 14.87
N GLU A 478 27.74 -40.38 13.56
CA GLU A 478 27.73 -39.29 12.59
C GLU A 478 26.35 -38.62 12.47
N ILE A 479 25.25 -39.39 12.50
CA ILE A 479 23.90 -38.85 12.50
C ILE A 479 23.71 -37.97 13.76
N GLU A 480 24.15 -38.42 14.93
CA GLU A 480 24.11 -37.59 16.15
C GLU A 480 24.96 -36.33 15.99
N HIS A 481 26.14 -36.42 15.37
CA HIS A 481 26.98 -35.24 15.09
C HIS A 481 26.27 -34.24 14.16
N GLN A 482 25.52 -34.70 13.18
CA GLN A 482 24.79 -33.83 12.25
C GLN A 482 23.52 -33.22 12.85
N PHE A 483 22.77 -33.96 13.66
CA PHE A 483 21.40 -33.61 14.06
C PHE A 483 21.22 -33.32 15.55
N ALA A 484 22.06 -33.84 16.44
CA ALA A 484 21.89 -33.59 17.87
C ALA A 484 22.09 -32.09 18.24
N PRO A 485 21.45 -31.59 19.31
CA PRO A 485 21.55 -30.19 19.70
C PRO A 485 22.97 -29.67 19.92
N ASN A 486 23.89 -30.54 20.31
CA ASN A 486 25.32 -30.26 20.48
C ASN A 486 26.17 -30.59 19.25
N GLY A 487 25.54 -30.99 18.15
CA GLY A 487 26.21 -31.29 16.89
C GLY A 487 26.67 -30.05 16.12
N SER A 488 27.26 -30.27 14.95
CA SER A 488 27.83 -29.19 14.13
C SER A 488 27.39 -29.22 12.65
N GLY A 489 26.49 -30.12 12.28
CA GLY A 489 25.98 -30.29 10.92
C GLY A 489 24.67 -29.56 10.68
N CYS A 490 23.61 -30.29 10.39
CA CYS A 490 22.27 -29.78 10.08
C CYS A 490 21.73 -28.85 11.19
N VAL A 491 22.03 -29.16 12.45
CA VAL A 491 21.65 -28.37 13.63
C VAL A 491 22.27 -26.97 13.64
N SER A 492 23.34 -26.73 12.88
CA SER A 492 23.96 -25.40 12.81
C SER A 492 23.06 -24.37 12.10
N CYS A 493 22.20 -24.85 11.19
CA CYS A 493 21.29 -23.99 10.42
C CYS A 493 19.82 -24.24 10.79
N HIS A 494 19.47 -25.42 11.27
CA HIS A 494 18.10 -25.82 11.54
C HIS A 494 17.81 -25.95 13.04
N VAL A 495 16.56 -25.71 13.41
CA VAL A 495 16.04 -26.09 14.72
C VAL A 495 15.70 -27.58 14.65
N VAL A 496 16.34 -28.37 15.49
CA VAL A 496 16.15 -29.83 15.56
C VAL A 496 15.64 -30.19 16.96
N ASN A 497 14.60 -31.00 17.00
CA ASN A 497 14.01 -31.54 18.21
C ASN A 497 14.51 -32.97 18.41
N ASP A 498 15.12 -33.27 19.57
CA ASP A 498 15.47 -34.64 19.95
C ASP A 498 14.27 -35.25 20.71
N THR A 499 13.60 -36.20 20.12
CA THR A 499 12.43 -36.87 20.69
C THR A 499 12.79 -37.90 21.74
N GLY A 500 14.07 -38.29 21.82
CA GLY A 500 14.54 -39.38 22.67
C GLY A 500 14.14 -40.77 22.15
N ALA A 501 13.63 -40.91 20.91
CA ALA A 501 13.29 -42.18 20.35
C ALA A 501 14.53 -43.09 20.22
N SER A 502 14.35 -44.40 20.43
CA SER A 502 15.41 -45.37 20.31
C SER A 502 15.84 -45.65 18.86
N ASP A 503 14.92 -45.43 17.91
CA ASP A 503 15.20 -45.47 16.48
C ASP A 503 15.80 -44.15 16.02
N ILE A 504 17.01 -44.20 15.48
CA ILE A 504 17.77 -42.99 15.08
C ILE A 504 17.05 -42.17 14.02
N HIS A 505 16.30 -42.80 13.12
CA HIS A 505 15.56 -42.11 12.04
C HIS A 505 14.37 -41.28 12.58
N ASN A 506 13.83 -41.70 13.73
CA ASN A 506 12.70 -41.01 14.39
C ASN A 506 13.14 -40.12 15.58
N ARG A 507 14.42 -40.19 15.95
CA ARG A 507 14.93 -39.45 17.09
C ARG A 507 15.06 -37.98 16.84
N PHE A 508 15.61 -37.57 15.68
CA PHE A 508 15.86 -36.18 15.36
C PHE A 508 14.85 -35.64 14.37
N GLN A 509 14.03 -34.71 14.82
CA GLN A 509 13.03 -34.04 13.99
C GLN A 509 13.53 -32.66 13.61
N VAL A 510 13.82 -32.44 12.33
CA VAL A 510 14.16 -31.13 11.79
C VAL A 510 12.87 -30.33 11.58
N LEU A 511 12.73 -29.23 12.31
CA LEU A 511 11.57 -28.37 12.14
C LEU A 511 11.58 -27.70 10.77
N PRO A 512 10.43 -27.69 10.06
CA PRO A 512 10.33 -27.06 8.75
C PRO A 512 10.71 -25.59 8.79
N VAL A 513 11.57 -25.16 7.86
CA VAL A 513 11.90 -23.75 7.71
C VAL A 513 10.73 -23.02 7.06
N ARG A 514 10.33 -21.89 7.65
CA ARG A 514 9.26 -21.02 7.22
C ARG A 514 9.74 -19.58 7.23
N LEU A 515 9.92 -19.01 6.06
CA LEU A 515 10.24 -17.61 5.87
C LEU A 515 9.00 -16.89 5.38
N THR A 516 8.74 -15.72 5.95
CA THR A 516 7.71 -14.83 5.44
C THR A 516 8.24 -14.23 4.13
N TYR A 517 7.53 -14.47 3.04
CA TYR A 517 7.93 -13.95 1.73
C TYR A 517 7.56 -12.48 1.59
N ASP A 518 6.39 -12.10 2.05
CA ASP A 518 5.87 -10.75 1.96
C ASP A 518 5.41 -10.25 3.34
N TYR A 519 6.15 -9.30 3.87
CA TYR A 519 5.85 -8.68 5.17
C TYR A 519 4.71 -7.66 5.09
N PHE A 520 4.40 -7.16 3.90
CA PHE A 520 3.38 -6.14 3.68
C PHE A 520 2.45 -6.50 2.52
N PRO A 521 1.66 -7.58 2.61
CA PRO A 521 0.90 -8.12 1.48
C PRO A 521 -0.17 -7.17 0.89
N SER A 522 -0.46 -6.07 1.57
CA SER A 522 -1.39 -5.03 1.08
C SER A 522 -0.66 -3.73 0.71
N VAL A 523 0.67 -3.73 0.68
CA VAL A 523 1.50 -2.54 0.42
C VAL A 523 2.42 -2.83 -0.76
N ARG A 524 2.53 -1.88 -1.65
CA ARG A 524 3.49 -1.89 -2.74
C ARG A 524 4.69 -1.04 -2.37
N PHE A 525 5.84 -1.67 -2.29
CA PHE A 525 7.10 -0.98 -2.08
C PHE A 525 8.10 -1.38 -3.16
N ARG A 526 8.40 -0.46 -4.06
CA ARG A 526 9.31 -0.72 -5.17
C ARG A 526 10.73 -0.36 -4.78
N HIS A 527 11.52 -1.35 -4.40
CA HIS A 527 12.94 -1.17 -4.08
C HIS A 527 13.70 -0.44 -5.19
N LYS A 528 13.40 -0.77 -6.45
CA LYS A 528 14.03 -0.17 -7.61
C LYS A 528 13.97 1.36 -7.60
N ASP A 529 12.85 1.94 -7.18
CA ASP A 529 12.65 3.39 -7.19
C ASP A 529 13.44 4.08 -6.06
N HIS A 530 13.82 3.33 -5.01
CA HIS A 530 14.59 3.82 -3.86
C HIS A 530 16.12 3.61 -4.02
N LEU A 531 16.55 2.74 -4.93
CA LEU A 531 17.98 2.44 -5.16
C LEU A 531 18.69 3.43 -6.09
N VAL A 532 17.99 4.44 -6.61
CA VAL A 532 18.52 5.43 -7.58
C VAL A 532 18.96 6.75 -6.94
N GLN A 533 19.00 6.83 -5.61
CA GLN A 533 19.38 8.05 -4.90
C GLN A 533 20.90 8.30 -5.05
N LYS A 534 21.28 9.52 -5.40
CA LYS A 534 22.66 9.89 -5.75
C LYS A 534 23.70 9.52 -4.69
N GLU A 535 23.35 9.61 -3.42
CA GLU A 535 24.29 9.40 -2.30
C GLU A 535 24.19 7.98 -1.70
N LEU A 536 23.14 7.24 -2.01
CA LEU A 536 22.84 5.92 -1.48
C LEU A 536 22.82 4.91 -2.63
N THR A 537 24.00 4.44 -3.03
CA THR A 537 24.14 3.44 -4.09
C THR A 537 24.67 2.11 -3.54
N GLY A 538 24.30 1.00 -4.18
CA GLY A 538 24.73 -0.34 -3.79
C GLY A 538 24.29 -0.69 -2.37
N GLU A 539 25.16 -1.28 -1.58
CA GLU A 539 24.88 -1.73 -0.21
C GLU A 539 24.43 -0.62 0.74
N LYS A 540 24.97 0.60 0.57
CA LYS A 540 24.57 1.74 1.39
C LYS A 540 23.09 2.05 1.27
N ALA A 541 22.52 1.84 0.09
CA ALA A 541 21.07 2.01 -0.11
C ALA A 541 20.26 0.99 0.69
N CYS A 542 20.68 -0.28 0.69
CA CYS A 542 20.04 -1.32 1.48
C CYS A 542 20.15 -1.03 2.99
N LEU A 543 21.34 -0.71 3.44
CA LEU A 543 21.66 -0.46 4.87
C LEU A 543 21.04 0.83 5.41
N SER A 544 20.64 1.76 4.56
CA SER A 544 19.90 2.95 5.00
C SER A 544 18.53 2.63 5.61
N CYS A 545 17.96 1.47 5.24
CA CYS A 545 16.66 1.01 5.70
C CYS A 545 16.72 -0.29 6.50
N HIS A 546 17.69 -1.18 6.20
CA HIS A 546 17.79 -2.50 6.81
C HIS A 546 19.02 -2.62 7.71
N ALA A 547 18.83 -2.87 8.99
CA ALA A 547 19.91 -2.99 9.98
C ALA A 547 20.61 -4.37 9.94
N ALA A 548 21.01 -4.84 8.74
CA ALA A 548 21.49 -6.20 8.52
C ALA A 548 22.80 -6.50 9.28
N HIS A 549 23.75 -5.56 9.34
CA HIS A 549 25.00 -5.74 10.09
C HIS A 549 24.82 -5.96 11.60
N ALA A 550 23.69 -5.52 12.16
CA ALA A 550 23.38 -5.73 13.57
C ALA A 550 22.60 -7.04 13.83
N SER A 551 22.07 -7.68 12.78
CA SER A 551 21.20 -8.84 12.91
C SER A 551 22.01 -10.12 13.13
N LYS A 552 21.94 -10.65 14.34
CA LYS A 552 22.59 -11.91 14.74
C LYS A 552 21.67 -13.14 14.67
N GLN A 553 20.40 -12.95 14.39
CA GLN A 553 19.39 -14.01 14.37
C GLN A 553 18.49 -13.85 13.14
N SER A 554 18.11 -14.97 12.54
CA SER A 554 17.15 -15.01 11.43
C SER A 554 15.75 -14.54 11.82
N SER A 555 15.41 -14.61 13.09
CA SER A 555 14.12 -14.14 13.62
C SER A 555 13.98 -12.61 13.66
N ALA A 556 15.07 -11.87 13.46
CA ALA A 556 15.04 -10.41 13.50
C ALA A 556 14.32 -9.84 12.26
N VAL A 557 13.24 -9.13 12.49
CA VAL A 557 12.53 -8.41 11.44
C VAL A 557 13.22 -7.07 11.22
N MET A 558 13.92 -6.93 10.09
CA MET A 558 14.74 -5.76 9.76
C MET A 558 14.01 -4.77 8.85
N ILE A 559 12.70 -4.67 8.98
CA ILE A 559 11.87 -3.74 8.21
C ILE A 559 11.89 -2.37 8.92
N PRO A 560 12.11 -1.27 8.19
CA PRO A 560 12.07 0.07 8.77
C PRO A 560 10.64 0.44 9.18
N ASP A 561 10.54 1.28 10.22
CA ASP A 561 9.24 1.86 10.61
C ASP A 561 8.85 3.06 9.73
N ILE A 562 7.66 3.61 9.97
CA ILE A 562 7.14 4.75 9.23
C ILE A 562 8.05 5.97 9.32
N GLY A 563 8.76 6.15 10.45
CA GLY A 563 9.68 7.28 10.65
C GLY A 563 10.72 7.37 9.54
N LYS A 564 11.22 6.22 9.08
CA LYS A 564 12.17 6.18 7.96
C LYS A 564 11.57 6.67 6.64
N CYS A 565 10.33 6.37 6.39
CA CYS A 565 9.64 6.82 5.17
C CYS A 565 9.39 8.34 5.22
N LEU A 566 9.05 8.86 6.41
CA LEU A 566 8.77 10.28 6.64
C LEU A 566 10.01 11.19 6.46
N GLU A 567 11.23 10.65 6.45
CA GLU A 567 12.43 11.43 6.13
C GLU A 567 12.38 12.01 4.72
N CYS A 568 11.65 11.38 3.80
CA CYS A 568 11.57 11.80 2.40
C CYS A 568 10.13 11.95 1.88
N HIS A 569 9.15 11.34 2.52
CA HIS A 569 7.77 11.29 2.05
C HIS A 569 6.82 12.11 2.92
N THR A 570 5.88 12.81 2.27
CA THR A 570 4.84 13.59 2.94
C THR A 570 3.53 13.54 2.14
N ASP A 571 2.40 13.74 2.78
CA ASP A 571 1.09 13.94 2.14
C ASP A 571 0.85 15.40 1.72
N ARG A 572 1.80 16.30 1.98
CA ARG A 572 1.71 17.73 1.62
C ARG A 572 2.90 18.14 0.79
N PRO A 573 2.73 19.02 -0.20
CA PRO A 573 3.85 19.56 -0.94
C PRO A 573 4.86 20.25 -0.02
N ALA A 574 6.10 19.78 -0.03
CA ALA A 574 7.23 20.35 0.69
C ALA A 574 8.46 20.37 -0.21
N VAL A 575 9.41 21.30 0.08
CA VAL A 575 10.52 21.59 -0.85
C VAL A 575 11.43 20.37 -1.08
N ASP A 576 11.71 19.61 -0.04
CA ASP A 576 12.67 18.50 -0.10
C ASP A 576 12.01 17.12 0.10
N HIS A 577 10.69 17.04 -0.10
CA HIS A 577 9.94 15.81 0.12
C HIS A 577 9.13 15.40 -1.10
N VAL A 578 9.00 14.10 -1.27
CA VAL A 578 8.13 13.50 -2.28
C VAL A 578 6.71 13.41 -1.72
N THR A 579 5.78 14.03 -2.42
CA THR A 579 4.36 13.92 -2.05
C THR A 579 3.85 12.52 -2.39
N VAL A 580 3.20 11.88 -1.43
CA VAL A 580 2.59 10.55 -1.58
C VAL A 580 1.11 10.58 -1.28
N GLN A 581 0.39 9.65 -1.88
CA GLN A 581 -1.01 9.36 -1.62
C GLN A 581 -1.14 7.94 -1.06
N CYS A 582 -2.25 7.63 -0.41
CA CYS A 582 -2.50 6.27 0.12
C CYS A 582 -2.25 5.18 -0.93
N VAL A 583 -2.70 5.39 -2.16
CA VAL A 583 -2.53 4.46 -3.28
C VAL A 583 -1.10 4.35 -3.81
N SER A 584 -0.19 5.22 -3.40
CA SER A 584 1.23 5.10 -3.75
C SER A 584 1.88 3.90 -3.06
N CYS A 585 1.38 3.53 -1.89
CA CYS A 585 1.88 2.43 -1.09
C CYS A 585 0.84 1.31 -0.92
N HIS A 586 -0.44 1.63 -0.76
CA HIS A 586 -1.47 0.64 -0.49
C HIS A 586 -2.13 0.12 -1.77
N ALA A 587 -2.20 -1.21 -1.92
CA ALA A 587 -3.04 -1.85 -2.90
C ALA A 587 -4.47 -1.89 -2.37
N TYR A 588 -5.39 -1.22 -3.07
CA TYR A 588 -6.81 -1.24 -2.71
C TYR A 588 -7.44 -2.63 -2.89
N HIS A 589 -7.09 -3.30 -3.98
CA HIS A 589 -7.52 -4.66 -4.23
C HIS A 589 -6.48 -5.63 -3.65
N PRO A 590 -6.82 -6.38 -2.60
CA PRO A 590 -5.87 -7.31 -2.01
C PRO A 590 -5.53 -8.41 -3.02
N THR A 591 -4.26 -8.69 -3.19
CA THR A 591 -3.82 -9.96 -3.75
C THR A 591 -4.08 -11.04 -2.71
N SER A 592 -4.43 -12.27 -3.14
CA SER A 592 -4.67 -13.34 -2.16
C SER A 592 -3.40 -13.55 -1.34
N ILE A 593 -3.46 -13.22 -0.06
CA ILE A 593 -2.35 -13.34 0.91
C ILE A 593 -1.82 -14.78 0.94
N ILE A 594 -2.67 -15.75 0.64
CA ILE A 594 -2.34 -17.17 0.62
C ILE A 594 -1.52 -17.55 -0.61
N GLU A 595 -1.68 -16.89 -1.76
CA GLU A 595 -0.87 -17.16 -2.95
C GLU A 595 0.51 -16.53 -2.88
N ALA A 596 0.65 -15.36 -2.30
CA ALA A 596 1.93 -14.72 -2.05
C ALA A 596 2.81 -15.55 -1.09
N SER A 597 2.21 -16.18 -0.07
CA SER A 597 2.93 -17.08 0.84
C SER A 597 3.20 -18.48 0.26
N ARG A 598 2.54 -18.88 -0.85
CA ARG A 598 2.73 -20.15 -1.55
C ARG A 598 3.75 -20.10 -2.68
N GLY A 599 4.27 -18.92 -3.04
CA GLY A 599 5.22 -18.71 -4.14
C GLY A 599 6.61 -19.31 -3.96
N ALA A 600 6.87 -20.00 -2.86
CA ALA A 600 8.06 -20.83 -2.71
C ALA A 600 7.76 -22.25 -3.23
N LYS A 601 7.79 -22.41 -4.56
CA LYS A 601 7.98 -23.74 -5.20
C LYS A 601 9.46 -24.05 -5.31
#